data_6aff03e521a650404e25ef50c912b764
#
_entry.id   6aff03e521a650404e25ef50c912b764
#
_cell.length_a   1.000
_cell.length_b   1.000
_cell.length_c   1.000
_cell.angle_alpha   90.00
_cell.angle_beta   90.00
_cell.angle_gamma   90.00
#
_symmetry.space_group_name_H-M   'P 1'
#
loop_
_entity.id
_entity.type
_entity.pdbx_description
1 polymer ?
#
loop_
_entity_poly.entity_id
_entity_poly.type
_entity_poly.pdbx_seq_one_letter_code
_entity_poly.pdbx_strand_id
1 'polypeptide(L)'
;MSRFKRAIHGVASSYVLLTATAFYSLASIPVALYYLDKERFGLWALMGSLVGYLSLIDAGMSGAAARLVIDHKDDRDGGHYGSLIKTGWLVFLVQGAIILVAGLVFANSFGRLLAIPAELQSEFIRLVYLQCGVVALSFATRIFGLILSAHQRMDLVNYTGTLSLVVNFVALWLFFHFGSGVLSLAWAGLCATVTVVVCQWLACKAFKLFPIQGRWGRASWSSFKEIFAFGKDLFLVSVGTQLIMASQVIVITRMLGLEAAAIWSVGLRVFNLVSQVIWRISDMSGPAFAEMMVRGELSRLRERYREVVTLTASLSGFAAVSFALCNSLFIPLWTHGKIQWPVMNDVLLGIWMIVMAVLHCHNGFVLITKKVGFMRYVFFVEGVVFVTLSLLVAREGGLPAIIACSVFCSTFFSGAYGVWRVSHYFKLFLREVAWGWLQPMIKVLLFYLPVAVLVWWGLLLLPATARFGINVMVAGSIGFCLFLRYGMPPTLRAELLARTPKFVNPILKRIFAGLIQ
;
A
#
# COMPACT_ATOMS: atom_id res chain seq x y z
N MET A 1 -16.55 10.99 25.06
CA MET A 1 -16.85 11.12 23.59
C MET A 1 -17.78 10.00 23.17
N SER A 2 -18.87 10.30 22.41
CA SER A 2 -19.75 9.25 21.87
C SER A 2 -18.98 8.39 20.85
N ARG A 3 -19.41 7.11 20.65
CA ARG A 3 -18.81 6.19 19.65
C ARG A 3 -18.77 6.81 18.25
N PHE A 4 -19.82 7.55 17.88
CA PHE A 4 -19.93 8.23 16.59
C PHE A 4 -18.87 9.34 16.42
N LYS A 5 -18.66 10.18 17.45
CA LYS A 5 -17.60 11.21 17.41
C LYS A 5 -16.21 10.59 17.27
N ARG A 6 -15.92 9.47 17.95
CA ARG A 6 -14.64 8.76 17.80
C ARG A 6 -14.44 8.22 16.39
N ALA A 7 -15.48 7.67 15.77
CA ALA A 7 -15.41 7.20 14.39
C ALA A 7 -15.11 8.33 13.41
N ILE A 8 -15.77 9.49 13.53
CA ILE A 8 -15.51 10.67 12.69
C ILE A 8 -14.06 11.16 12.88
N HIS A 9 -13.58 11.28 14.12
CA HIS A 9 -12.19 11.67 14.38
C HIS A 9 -11.19 10.64 13.83
N GLY A 10 -11.49 9.34 13.90
CA GLY A 10 -10.68 8.29 13.31
C GLY A 10 -10.58 8.41 11.79
N VAL A 11 -11.70 8.72 11.12
CA VAL A 11 -11.72 8.94 9.67
C VAL A 11 -10.96 10.22 9.31
N ALA A 12 -11.24 11.34 9.96
CA ALA A 12 -10.56 12.61 9.69
C ALA A 12 -9.04 12.49 9.90
N SER A 13 -8.60 11.87 11.00
CA SER A 13 -7.17 11.67 11.28
C SER A 13 -6.50 10.74 10.26
N SER A 14 -7.23 9.77 9.67
CA SER A 14 -6.67 8.91 8.62
C SER A 14 -6.39 9.67 7.33
N TYR A 15 -7.21 10.67 6.98
CA TYR A 15 -6.92 11.56 5.85
C TYR A 15 -5.73 12.48 6.13
N VAL A 16 -5.59 12.99 7.36
CA VAL A 16 -4.40 13.76 7.76
C VAL A 16 -3.14 12.92 7.59
N LEU A 17 -3.14 11.68 8.09
CA LEU A 17 -2.02 10.76 7.92
C LEU A 17 -1.74 10.45 6.44
N LEU A 18 -2.77 10.23 5.64
CA LEU A 18 -2.62 9.96 4.20
C LEU A 18 -1.96 11.16 3.48
N THR A 19 -2.43 12.38 3.77
CA THR A 19 -1.86 13.61 3.20
C THR A 19 -0.41 13.81 3.64
N ALA A 20 -0.10 13.59 4.92
CA ALA A 20 1.26 13.66 5.44
C ALA A 20 2.17 12.60 4.79
N THR A 21 1.66 11.38 4.58
CA THR A 21 2.38 10.30 3.89
C THR A 21 2.68 10.67 2.43
N ALA A 22 1.70 11.24 1.72
CA ALA A 22 1.88 11.68 0.35
C ALA A 22 2.93 12.81 0.27
N PHE A 23 2.83 13.81 1.15
CA PHE A 23 3.80 14.90 1.23
C PHE A 23 5.21 14.37 1.53
N TYR A 24 5.35 13.56 2.59
CA TYR A 24 6.64 12.94 2.95
C TYR A 24 7.23 12.14 1.78
N SER A 25 6.41 11.33 1.13
CA SER A 25 6.82 10.50 0.00
C SER A 25 7.35 11.31 -1.19
N LEU A 26 6.75 12.47 -1.46
CA LEU A 26 7.17 13.34 -2.54
C LEU A 26 8.32 14.27 -2.14
N ALA A 27 8.35 14.77 -0.89
CA ALA A 27 9.38 15.71 -0.45
C ALA A 27 10.71 15.02 -0.09
N SER A 28 10.69 13.80 0.45
CA SER A 28 11.90 13.10 0.90
C SER A 28 12.84 12.69 -0.24
N ILE A 29 12.30 12.41 -1.44
CA ILE A 29 13.11 11.93 -2.58
C ILE A 29 14.05 13.01 -3.13
N PRO A 30 13.59 14.24 -3.48
CA PRO A 30 14.53 15.30 -3.91
C PRO A 30 15.58 15.61 -2.84
N VAL A 31 15.18 15.63 -1.56
CA VAL A 31 16.13 15.83 -0.45
C VAL A 31 17.18 14.72 -0.44
N ALA A 32 16.75 13.45 -0.50
CA ALA A 32 17.70 12.33 -0.51
C ALA A 32 18.61 12.34 -1.74
N LEU A 33 18.08 12.61 -2.94
CA LEU A 33 18.85 12.70 -4.17
C LEU A 33 19.77 13.93 -4.22
N TYR A 34 19.52 14.98 -3.41
CA TYR A 34 20.43 16.12 -3.30
C TYR A 34 21.74 15.72 -2.60
N TYR A 35 21.64 14.88 -1.55
CA TYR A 35 22.79 14.47 -0.74
C TYR A 35 23.41 13.13 -1.16
N LEU A 36 22.65 12.26 -1.83
CA LEU A 36 23.08 10.93 -2.24
C LEU A 36 23.23 10.84 -3.76
N ASP A 37 24.19 10.04 -4.20
CA ASP A 37 24.26 9.55 -5.56
C ASP A 37 23.16 8.47 -5.79
N LYS A 38 22.98 8.07 -7.06
CA LYS A 38 21.95 7.11 -7.44
C LYS A 38 22.19 5.72 -6.82
N GLU A 39 23.43 5.30 -6.67
CA GLU A 39 23.76 3.98 -6.13
C GLU A 39 23.44 3.90 -4.64
N ARG A 40 23.82 4.92 -3.84
CA ARG A 40 23.46 4.99 -2.42
C ARG A 40 21.97 5.14 -2.21
N PHE A 41 21.29 5.88 -3.07
CA PHE A 41 19.82 5.92 -3.05
C PHE A 41 19.23 4.56 -3.40
N GLY A 42 19.83 3.82 -4.35
CA GLY A 42 19.47 2.44 -4.69
C GLY A 42 19.66 1.47 -3.53
N LEU A 43 20.72 1.61 -2.73
CA LEU A 43 20.92 0.84 -1.50
C LEU A 43 19.77 1.05 -0.52
N TRP A 44 19.30 2.29 -0.37
CA TRP A 44 18.17 2.57 0.50
C TRP A 44 16.87 1.96 -0.03
N ALA A 45 16.62 2.04 -1.34
CA ALA A 45 15.46 1.42 -1.96
C ALA A 45 15.46 -0.10 -1.76
N LEU A 46 16.63 -0.73 -1.89
CA LEU A 46 16.84 -2.15 -1.61
C LEU A 46 16.54 -2.48 -0.14
N MET A 47 16.98 -1.65 0.80
CA MET A 47 16.68 -1.82 2.23
C MET A 47 15.19 -1.80 2.51
N GLY A 48 14.42 -0.92 1.85
CA GLY A 48 12.96 -0.91 1.96
C GLY A 48 12.33 -2.25 1.60
N SER A 49 12.84 -2.90 0.55
CA SER A 49 12.39 -4.23 0.12
C SER A 49 12.80 -5.34 1.09
N LEU A 50 14.02 -5.30 1.62
CA LEU A 50 14.46 -6.26 2.64
C LEU A 50 13.63 -6.14 3.92
N VAL A 51 13.28 -4.92 4.35
CA VAL A 51 12.35 -4.68 5.48
C VAL A 51 10.97 -5.28 5.19
N GLY A 52 10.49 -5.19 3.94
CA GLY A 52 9.27 -5.86 3.50
C GLY A 52 9.30 -7.37 3.81
N TYR A 53 10.40 -8.05 3.51
CA TYR A 53 10.58 -9.46 3.86
C TYR A 53 10.69 -9.70 5.36
N LEU A 54 11.40 -8.86 6.10
CA LEU A 54 11.46 -8.96 7.56
C LEU A 54 10.08 -8.85 8.21
N SER A 55 9.15 -8.14 7.60
CA SER A 55 7.77 -8.04 8.09
C SER A 55 7.01 -9.37 8.05
N LEU A 56 7.45 -10.35 7.24
CA LEU A 56 6.87 -11.70 7.22
C LEU A 56 7.03 -12.46 8.54
N ILE A 57 8.01 -12.07 9.36
CA ILE A 57 8.21 -12.64 10.70
C ILE A 57 6.98 -12.42 11.59
N ASP A 58 6.15 -11.42 11.28
CA ASP A 58 4.86 -11.21 11.94
C ASP A 58 3.93 -12.44 11.82
N ALA A 59 3.99 -13.16 10.72
CA ALA A 59 3.16 -14.34 10.44
C ALA A 59 1.66 -14.13 10.73
N GLY A 60 1.15 -12.89 10.58
CA GLY A 60 -0.25 -12.51 10.86
C GLY A 60 -0.59 -12.41 12.36
N MET A 61 0.40 -12.59 13.23
CA MET A 61 0.19 -12.60 14.69
C MET A 61 -0.24 -11.24 15.25
N SER A 62 0.15 -10.14 14.61
CA SER A 62 -0.32 -8.79 15.01
C SER A 62 -1.83 -8.63 14.86
N GLY A 63 -2.39 -9.08 13.73
CA GLY A 63 -3.84 -9.03 13.50
C GLY A 63 -4.62 -9.94 14.45
N ALA A 64 -4.07 -11.13 14.71
CA ALA A 64 -4.64 -12.08 15.66
C ALA A 64 -4.64 -11.54 17.10
N ALA A 65 -3.50 -11.00 17.55
CA ALA A 65 -3.36 -10.40 18.88
C ALA A 65 -4.31 -9.19 19.04
N ALA A 66 -4.41 -8.32 18.02
CA ALA A 66 -5.33 -7.20 18.04
C ALA A 66 -6.78 -7.65 18.26
N ARG A 67 -7.22 -8.70 17.56
CA ARG A 67 -8.58 -9.23 17.69
C ARG A 67 -8.85 -9.78 19.07
N LEU A 68 -7.95 -10.61 19.61
CA LEU A 68 -8.09 -11.18 20.95
C LEU A 68 -8.13 -10.10 22.04
N VAL A 69 -7.29 -9.06 21.88
CA VAL A 69 -7.30 -7.90 22.78
C VAL A 69 -8.62 -7.15 22.69
N ILE A 70 -9.24 -7.01 21.49
CA ILE A 70 -10.56 -6.40 21.31
C ILE A 70 -11.65 -7.20 22.03
N ASP A 71 -11.62 -8.51 21.88
CA ASP A 71 -12.65 -9.40 22.46
C ASP A 71 -12.65 -9.36 24.01
N HIS A 72 -11.49 -9.10 24.64
CA HIS A 72 -11.32 -9.10 26.12
C HIS A 72 -11.00 -7.72 26.71
N LYS A 73 -11.10 -6.63 25.94
CA LYS A 73 -10.70 -5.28 26.38
C LYS A 73 -11.49 -4.75 27.58
N ASP A 74 -12.72 -5.24 27.77
CA ASP A 74 -13.61 -4.81 28.85
C ASP A 74 -13.45 -5.68 30.12
N ASP A 75 -12.82 -6.87 30.01
CA ASP A 75 -12.51 -7.77 31.13
C ASP A 75 -11.10 -7.51 31.69
N ARG A 76 -10.93 -6.33 32.31
CA ARG A 76 -9.63 -5.92 32.86
C ARG A 76 -9.32 -6.50 34.24
N ASP A 77 -10.35 -6.96 34.94
CA ASP A 77 -10.26 -7.44 36.33
C ASP A 77 -9.90 -8.92 36.39
N GLY A 78 -10.24 -9.71 35.38
CA GLY A 78 -10.04 -11.15 35.34
C GLY A 78 -8.60 -11.62 35.12
N GLY A 79 -7.65 -10.72 34.80
CA GLY A 79 -6.25 -11.06 34.51
C GLY A 79 -6.02 -11.65 33.11
N HIS A 80 -7.08 -12.04 32.39
CA HIS A 80 -6.97 -12.60 31.04
C HIS A 80 -6.54 -11.56 30.02
N TYR A 81 -7.10 -10.34 30.07
CA TYR A 81 -6.68 -9.21 29.25
C TYR A 81 -5.18 -8.93 29.41
N GLY A 82 -4.67 -8.89 30.64
CA GLY A 82 -3.24 -8.70 30.91
C GLY A 82 -2.36 -9.85 30.42
N SER A 83 -2.86 -11.08 30.51
CA SER A 83 -2.18 -12.28 29.98
C SER A 83 -2.03 -12.20 28.46
N LEU A 84 -3.08 -11.79 27.73
CA LEU A 84 -3.04 -11.60 26.27
C LEU A 84 -2.03 -10.52 25.87
N ILE A 85 -2.01 -9.38 26.59
CA ILE A 85 -1.05 -8.29 26.32
C ILE A 85 0.39 -8.78 26.57
N LYS A 86 0.66 -9.46 27.69
CA LYS A 86 1.99 -9.99 28.00
C LYS A 86 2.43 -11.04 26.98
N THR A 87 1.54 -11.95 26.59
CA THR A 87 1.84 -12.98 25.60
C THR A 87 2.11 -12.36 24.23
N GLY A 88 1.29 -11.42 23.78
CA GLY A 88 1.49 -10.68 22.53
C GLY A 88 2.80 -9.88 22.54
N TRP A 89 3.10 -9.20 23.66
CA TRP A 89 4.36 -8.47 23.81
C TRP A 89 5.58 -9.39 23.75
N LEU A 90 5.55 -10.54 24.42
CA LEU A 90 6.64 -11.52 24.37
C LEU A 90 6.83 -12.05 22.94
N VAL A 91 5.74 -12.34 22.22
CA VAL A 91 5.80 -12.75 20.81
C VAL A 91 6.51 -11.69 19.97
N PHE A 92 6.15 -10.43 20.11
CA PHE A 92 6.77 -9.34 19.35
C PHE A 92 8.23 -9.09 19.74
N LEU A 93 8.60 -9.28 21.01
CA LEU A 93 10.00 -9.25 21.46
C LEU A 93 10.82 -10.36 20.82
N VAL A 94 10.30 -11.59 20.80
CA VAL A 94 10.96 -12.73 20.15
C VAL A 94 11.11 -12.49 18.65
N GLN A 95 10.08 -11.97 17.97
CA GLN A 95 10.15 -11.60 16.55
C GLN A 95 11.21 -10.52 16.31
N GLY A 96 11.25 -9.48 17.14
CA GLY A 96 12.30 -8.46 17.10
C GLY A 96 13.71 -9.05 17.28
N ALA A 97 13.89 -9.96 18.23
CA ALA A 97 15.17 -10.66 18.43
C ALA A 97 15.57 -11.50 17.21
N ILE A 98 14.62 -12.23 16.60
CA ILE A 98 14.86 -12.97 15.35
C ILE A 98 15.33 -12.04 14.23
N ILE A 99 14.72 -10.85 14.09
CA ILE A 99 15.11 -9.84 13.09
C ILE A 99 16.56 -9.38 13.34
N LEU A 100 16.93 -9.08 14.58
CA LEU A 100 18.31 -8.70 14.93
C LEU A 100 19.31 -9.80 14.58
N VAL A 101 19.02 -11.03 14.99
CA VAL A 101 19.89 -12.18 14.71
C VAL A 101 20.00 -12.41 13.20
N ALA A 102 18.89 -12.35 12.47
CA ALA A 102 18.90 -12.47 11.01
C ALA A 102 19.75 -11.36 10.36
N GLY A 103 19.63 -10.11 10.82
CA GLY A 103 20.46 -9.00 10.33
C GLY A 103 21.96 -9.26 10.57
N LEU A 104 22.34 -9.70 11.77
CA LEU A 104 23.73 -9.97 12.12
C LEU A 104 24.33 -11.13 11.31
N VAL A 105 23.57 -12.22 11.14
CA VAL A 105 24.04 -13.44 10.46
C VAL A 105 24.10 -13.26 8.94
N PHE A 106 23.09 -12.62 8.36
CA PHE A 106 22.92 -12.63 6.90
C PHE A 106 23.40 -11.37 6.19
N ALA A 107 23.76 -10.26 6.88
CA ALA A 107 24.18 -9.03 6.24
C ALA A 107 25.31 -9.21 5.22
N ASN A 108 26.36 -9.93 5.60
CA ASN A 108 27.51 -10.20 4.72
C ASN A 108 27.15 -11.10 3.54
N SER A 109 26.32 -12.11 3.76
CA SER A 109 25.86 -13.04 2.74
C SER A 109 24.95 -12.33 1.73
N PHE A 110 24.05 -11.46 2.19
CA PHE A 110 23.19 -10.65 1.32
C PHE A 110 23.99 -9.68 0.45
N GLY A 111 25.02 -9.04 0.97
CA GLY A 111 25.90 -8.14 0.19
C GLY A 111 26.51 -8.87 -1.03
N ARG A 112 26.97 -10.10 -0.84
CA ARG A 112 27.51 -10.96 -1.92
C ARG A 112 26.42 -11.47 -2.87
N LEU A 113 25.30 -11.96 -2.32
CA LEU A 113 24.18 -12.49 -3.10
C LEU A 113 23.58 -11.43 -4.02
N LEU A 114 23.48 -10.20 -3.54
CA LEU A 114 22.89 -9.08 -4.28
C LEU A 114 23.91 -8.34 -5.17
N ALA A 115 25.16 -8.83 -5.23
CA ALA A 115 26.24 -8.25 -6.01
C ALA A 115 26.45 -6.75 -5.71
N ILE A 116 26.40 -6.35 -4.42
CA ILE A 116 26.69 -4.98 -4.00
C ILE A 116 28.15 -4.66 -4.32
N PRO A 117 28.44 -3.50 -4.95
CA PRO A 117 29.82 -3.09 -5.22
C PRO A 117 30.69 -3.10 -3.95
N ALA A 118 31.95 -3.53 -4.08
CA ALA A 118 32.86 -3.66 -2.94
C ALA A 118 33.01 -2.37 -2.12
N GLU A 119 32.98 -1.24 -2.81
CA GLU A 119 33.08 0.11 -2.20
C GLU A 119 31.87 0.42 -1.29
N LEU A 120 30.70 -0.07 -1.62
CA LEU A 120 29.45 0.18 -0.89
C LEU A 120 29.11 -0.94 0.11
N GLN A 121 29.88 -2.03 0.12
CA GLN A 121 29.56 -3.18 0.96
C GLN A 121 29.58 -2.86 2.46
N SER A 122 30.54 -2.03 2.90
CA SER A 122 30.62 -1.61 4.31
C SER A 122 29.45 -0.70 4.72
N GLU A 123 29.03 0.21 3.84
CA GLU A 123 27.86 1.07 4.05
C GLU A 123 26.58 0.21 4.09
N PHE A 124 26.44 -0.75 3.18
CA PHE A 124 25.31 -1.67 3.15
C PHE A 124 25.18 -2.46 4.44
N ILE A 125 26.27 -3.06 4.94
CA ILE A 125 26.25 -3.86 6.17
C ILE A 125 25.83 -3.02 7.39
N ARG A 126 26.40 -1.79 7.53
CA ARG A 126 26.02 -0.85 8.60
C ARG A 126 24.54 -0.46 8.49
N LEU A 127 24.05 -0.22 7.28
CA LEU A 127 22.66 0.10 7.01
C LEU A 127 21.73 -1.06 7.40
N VAL A 128 22.10 -2.31 7.07
CA VAL A 128 21.34 -3.52 7.48
C VAL A 128 21.27 -3.61 8.99
N TYR A 129 22.39 -3.47 9.70
CA TYR A 129 22.39 -3.56 11.17
C TYR A 129 21.50 -2.51 11.82
N LEU A 130 21.65 -1.25 11.41
CA LEU A 130 20.85 -0.16 11.95
C LEU A 130 19.37 -0.35 11.63
N GLN A 131 19.05 -0.73 10.39
CA GLN A 131 17.67 -0.93 9.97
C GLN A 131 17.02 -2.12 10.66
N CYS A 132 17.73 -3.24 10.86
CA CYS A 132 17.23 -4.36 11.66
C CYS A 132 16.98 -3.94 13.11
N GLY A 133 17.83 -3.07 13.69
CA GLY A 133 17.60 -2.48 15.01
C GLY A 133 16.31 -1.65 15.07
N VAL A 134 16.09 -0.80 14.08
CA VAL A 134 14.86 0.02 13.98
C VAL A 134 13.60 -0.87 13.84
N VAL A 135 13.66 -1.87 12.98
CA VAL A 135 12.53 -2.81 12.78
C VAL A 135 12.29 -3.64 14.05
N ALA A 136 13.35 -4.15 14.69
CA ALA A 136 13.22 -4.90 15.94
C ALA A 136 12.59 -4.07 17.06
N LEU A 137 12.98 -2.80 17.21
CA LEU A 137 12.35 -1.87 18.14
C LEU A 137 10.87 -1.66 17.81
N SER A 138 10.55 -1.47 16.52
CA SER A 138 9.16 -1.33 16.06
C SER A 138 8.32 -2.56 16.40
N PHE A 139 8.87 -3.77 16.23
CA PHE A 139 8.19 -5.02 16.62
C PHE A 139 8.01 -5.11 18.14
N ALA A 140 9.07 -4.93 18.91
CA ALA A 140 9.03 -5.01 20.37
C ALA A 140 7.99 -4.08 21.02
N THR A 141 7.69 -2.95 20.37
CA THR A 141 6.81 -1.91 20.91
C THR A 141 5.44 -1.84 20.25
N ARG A 142 5.18 -2.69 19.26
CA ARG A 142 3.92 -2.74 18.48
C ARG A 142 2.68 -2.92 19.34
N ILE A 143 2.81 -3.53 20.50
CA ILE A 143 1.70 -3.77 21.44
C ILE A 143 0.96 -2.49 21.83
N PHE A 144 1.63 -1.35 21.92
CA PHE A 144 0.99 -0.08 22.30
C PHE A 144 -0.02 0.39 21.24
N GLY A 145 0.34 0.30 19.96
CA GLY A 145 -0.55 0.59 18.85
C GLY A 145 -1.76 -0.36 18.80
N LEU A 146 -1.54 -1.64 19.10
CA LEU A 146 -2.63 -2.63 19.17
C LEU A 146 -3.59 -2.34 20.31
N ILE A 147 -3.12 -1.96 21.50
CA ILE A 147 -3.96 -1.56 22.63
C ILE A 147 -4.81 -0.35 22.25
N LEU A 148 -4.22 0.69 21.65
CA LEU A 148 -4.97 1.88 21.20
C LEU A 148 -6.04 1.50 20.17
N SER A 149 -5.70 0.68 19.18
CA SER A 149 -6.62 0.22 18.13
C SER A 149 -7.77 -0.60 18.72
N ALA A 150 -7.49 -1.51 19.67
CA ALA A 150 -8.51 -2.31 20.35
C ALA A 150 -9.53 -1.47 21.12
N HIS A 151 -9.09 -0.33 21.66
CA HIS A 151 -9.96 0.64 22.36
C HIS A 151 -10.57 1.69 21.43
N GLN A 152 -10.54 1.45 20.10
CA GLN A 152 -11.10 2.37 19.09
C GLN A 152 -10.47 3.79 19.12
N ARG A 153 -9.18 3.89 19.50
CA ARG A 153 -8.42 5.14 19.50
C ARG A 153 -7.52 5.23 18.27
N MET A 154 -8.11 4.93 17.09
CA MET A 154 -7.41 5.06 15.81
C MET A 154 -6.98 6.50 15.53
N ASP A 155 -7.69 7.49 16.10
CA ASP A 155 -7.29 8.90 16.07
C ASP A 155 -5.87 9.10 16.60
N LEU A 156 -5.55 8.52 17.77
CA LEU A 156 -4.21 8.63 18.36
C LEU A 156 -3.15 7.87 17.55
N VAL A 157 -3.48 6.70 17.03
CA VAL A 157 -2.56 5.95 16.15
C VAL A 157 -2.22 6.77 14.91
N ASN A 158 -3.20 7.41 14.29
CA ASN A 158 -3.00 8.23 13.09
C ASN A 158 -2.22 9.52 13.40
N TYR A 159 -2.52 10.22 14.49
CA TYR A 159 -1.80 11.44 14.88
C TYR A 159 -0.34 11.15 15.26
N THR A 160 -0.09 10.06 16.00
CA THR A 160 1.29 9.65 16.30
C THR A 160 2.05 9.25 15.03
N GLY A 161 1.37 8.59 14.09
CA GLY A 161 1.91 8.32 12.75
C GLY A 161 2.24 9.59 11.97
N THR A 162 1.35 10.58 11.98
CA THR A 162 1.60 11.88 11.34
C THR A 162 2.79 12.61 11.96
N LEU A 163 2.85 12.66 13.30
CA LEU A 163 3.98 13.28 14.01
C LEU A 163 5.30 12.57 13.69
N SER A 164 5.29 11.25 13.62
CA SER A 164 6.49 10.48 13.28
C SER A 164 7.01 10.78 11.87
N LEU A 165 6.13 11.04 10.90
CA LEU A 165 6.53 11.46 9.55
C LEU A 165 7.18 12.85 9.56
N VAL A 166 6.67 13.78 10.35
CA VAL A 166 7.29 15.11 10.51
C VAL A 166 8.67 14.98 11.15
N VAL A 167 8.79 14.22 12.24
CA VAL A 167 10.08 13.96 12.91
C VAL A 167 11.04 13.26 11.96
N ASN A 168 10.57 12.26 11.21
CA ASN A 168 11.38 11.57 10.22
C ASN A 168 11.95 12.54 9.18
N PHE A 169 11.10 13.42 8.62
CA PHE A 169 11.53 14.38 7.60
C PHE A 169 12.56 15.38 8.13
N VAL A 170 12.33 15.94 9.32
CA VAL A 170 13.26 16.87 9.97
C VAL A 170 14.57 16.17 10.32
N ALA A 171 14.50 14.99 10.92
CA ALA A 171 15.68 14.21 11.27
C ALA A 171 16.48 13.79 10.02
N LEU A 172 15.79 13.40 8.93
CA LEU A 172 16.41 13.08 7.66
C LEU A 172 17.26 14.24 7.13
N TRP A 173 16.68 15.45 7.11
CA TRP A 173 17.37 16.64 6.67
C TRP A 173 18.59 16.96 7.56
N LEU A 174 18.42 16.87 8.89
CA LEU A 174 19.50 17.11 9.86
C LEU A 174 20.66 16.12 9.68
N PHE A 175 20.38 14.81 9.62
CA PHE A 175 21.43 13.80 9.47
C PHE A 175 22.14 13.89 8.12
N PHE A 176 21.46 14.27 7.05
CA PHE A 176 22.12 14.58 5.79
C PHE A 176 23.02 15.78 5.91
N HIS A 177 22.58 16.85 6.58
CA HIS A 177 23.38 18.05 6.79
C HIS A 177 24.65 17.76 7.62
N PHE A 178 24.57 16.84 8.58
CA PHE A 178 25.72 16.37 9.36
C PHE A 178 26.60 15.33 8.63
N GLY A 179 26.33 15.02 7.37
CA GLY A 179 27.17 14.15 6.56
C GLY A 179 27.04 12.65 6.84
N SER A 180 25.93 12.19 7.44
CA SER A 180 25.72 10.76 7.74
C SER A 180 25.46 9.89 6.49
N GLY A 181 25.42 10.47 5.29
CA GLY A 181 25.24 9.75 4.03
C GLY A 181 23.96 8.92 4.00
N VAL A 182 24.00 7.70 3.44
CA VAL A 182 22.84 6.80 3.35
C VAL A 182 22.28 6.39 4.72
N LEU A 183 23.10 6.41 5.77
CA LEU A 183 22.67 6.07 7.14
C LEU A 183 21.68 7.09 7.71
N SER A 184 21.62 8.33 7.16
CA SER A 184 20.65 9.36 7.54
C SER A 184 19.21 8.85 7.48
N LEU A 185 18.91 8.01 6.49
CA LEU A 185 17.57 7.43 6.30
C LEU A 185 17.19 6.47 7.44
N ALA A 186 18.14 5.67 7.91
CA ALA A 186 17.90 4.74 9.02
C ALA A 186 17.88 5.47 10.38
N TRP A 187 18.74 6.47 10.61
CA TRP A 187 18.70 7.31 11.80
C TRP A 187 17.40 8.10 11.91
N ALA A 188 16.94 8.68 10.81
CA ALA A 188 15.64 9.34 10.76
C ALA A 188 14.49 8.38 11.07
N GLY A 189 14.56 7.16 10.53
CA GLY A 189 13.63 6.07 10.85
C GLY A 189 13.64 5.68 12.33
N LEU A 190 14.81 5.68 12.97
CA LEU A 190 14.92 5.45 14.42
C LEU A 190 14.23 6.55 15.22
N CYS A 191 14.49 7.82 14.90
CA CYS A 191 13.83 8.96 15.56
C CYS A 191 12.30 8.88 15.42
N ALA A 192 11.82 8.57 14.22
CA ALA A 192 10.38 8.38 13.95
C ALA A 192 9.79 7.22 14.77
N THR A 193 10.48 6.08 14.83
CA THR A 193 10.04 4.91 15.60
C THR A 193 9.99 5.22 17.09
N VAL A 194 11.03 5.85 17.64
CA VAL A 194 11.05 6.28 19.04
C VAL A 194 9.89 7.24 19.34
N THR A 195 9.61 8.18 18.44
CA THR A 195 8.47 9.11 18.58
C THR A 195 7.15 8.35 18.67
N VAL A 196 6.90 7.37 17.77
CA VAL A 196 5.69 6.54 17.83
C VAL A 196 5.60 5.81 19.16
N VAL A 197 6.69 5.15 19.57
CA VAL A 197 6.74 4.37 20.82
C VAL A 197 6.39 5.23 22.02
N VAL A 198 7.07 6.36 22.17
CA VAL A 198 6.87 7.27 23.32
C VAL A 198 5.46 7.81 23.33
N CYS A 199 4.98 8.32 22.20
CA CYS A 199 3.63 8.90 22.11
C CYS A 199 2.53 7.86 22.35
N GLN A 200 2.63 6.66 21.79
CA GLN A 200 1.64 5.61 21.99
C GLN A 200 1.67 5.05 23.41
N TRP A 201 2.85 4.88 24.00
CA TRP A 201 2.98 4.48 25.40
C TRP A 201 2.37 5.52 26.35
N LEU A 202 2.69 6.82 26.15
CA LEU A 202 2.10 7.92 26.93
C LEU A 202 0.57 7.95 26.78
N ALA A 203 0.06 7.77 25.56
CA ALA A 203 -1.37 7.70 25.30
C ALA A 203 -2.03 6.51 26.04
N CYS A 204 -1.44 5.30 25.97
CA CYS A 204 -1.95 4.16 26.72
C CYS A 204 -1.98 4.42 28.23
N LYS A 205 -0.96 5.10 28.78
CA LYS A 205 -0.89 5.48 30.20
C LYS A 205 -1.93 6.54 30.55
N ALA A 206 -2.02 7.62 29.76
CA ALA A 206 -2.93 8.74 30.00
C ALA A 206 -4.41 8.31 29.97
N PHE A 207 -4.76 7.43 29.03
CA PHE A 207 -6.12 6.90 28.91
C PHE A 207 -6.37 5.66 29.77
N LYS A 208 -5.40 5.27 30.62
CA LYS A 208 -5.50 4.11 31.52
C LYS A 208 -5.91 2.84 30.79
N LEU A 209 -5.32 2.57 29.61
CA LEU A 209 -5.67 1.42 28.78
C LEU A 209 -4.92 0.14 29.15
N PHE A 210 -3.89 0.25 29.99
CA PHE A 210 -3.18 -0.90 30.52
C PHE A 210 -4.03 -1.70 31.51
N PRO A 211 -3.72 -2.99 31.73
CA PRO A 211 -4.32 -3.79 32.79
C PRO A 211 -4.20 -3.10 34.15
N ILE A 212 -5.18 -3.34 35.03
CA ILE A 212 -5.16 -2.80 36.39
C ILE A 212 -3.95 -3.37 37.16
N GLN A 213 -3.41 -2.57 38.07
CA GLN A 213 -2.28 -2.96 38.88
C GLN A 213 -2.57 -4.28 39.64
N GLY A 214 -1.68 -5.25 39.55
CA GLY A 214 -1.89 -6.62 40.09
C GLY A 214 -2.70 -7.58 39.20
N ARG A 215 -3.33 -7.10 38.11
CA ARG A 215 -4.16 -7.92 37.20
C ARG A 215 -3.51 -8.17 35.82
N TRP A 216 -2.20 -8.19 35.76
CA TRP A 216 -1.46 -8.41 34.51
C TRP A 216 -1.43 -9.88 34.06
N GLY A 217 -1.90 -10.82 34.85
CA GLY A 217 -1.84 -12.24 34.53
C GLY A 217 -0.42 -12.75 34.24
N ARG A 218 -0.30 -13.91 33.63
CA ARG A 218 0.96 -14.51 33.17
C ARG A 218 0.91 -14.76 31.66
N ALA A 219 2.07 -14.64 30.98
CA ALA A 219 2.17 -15.10 29.61
C ALA A 219 1.83 -16.60 29.53
N SER A 220 1.00 -16.98 28.56
CA SER A 220 0.41 -18.31 28.48
C SER A 220 0.67 -18.94 27.12
N TRP A 221 1.08 -20.20 27.13
CA TRP A 221 1.23 -21.01 25.91
C TRP A 221 -0.11 -21.22 25.20
N SER A 222 -1.20 -21.27 25.94
CA SER A 222 -2.57 -21.34 25.40
C SER A 222 -2.89 -20.10 24.56
N SER A 223 -2.66 -18.90 25.11
CA SER A 223 -2.85 -17.62 24.39
C SER A 223 -1.94 -17.51 23.16
N PHE A 224 -0.69 -18.02 23.26
CA PHE A 224 0.21 -18.07 22.09
C PHE A 224 -0.36 -18.96 20.97
N LYS A 225 -0.82 -20.17 21.29
CA LYS A 225 -1.43 -21.09 20.32
C LYS A 225 -2.63 -20.46 19.63
N GLU A 226 -3.44 -19.72 20.37
CA GLU A 226 -4.62 -19.03 19.84
C GLU A 226 -4.24 -17.92 18.85
N ILE A 227 -3.25 -17.08 19.22
CA ILE A 227 -2.69 -16.05 18.33
C ILE A 227 -2.12 -16.69 17.06
N PHE A 228 -1.30 -17.74 17.20
CA PHE A 228 -0.65 -18.41 16.08
C PHE A 228 -1.63 -19.11 15.14
N ALA A 229 -2.61 -19.81 15.70
CA ALA A 229 -3.63 -20.52 14.91
C ALA A 229 -4.42 -19.57 14.00
N PHE A 230 -4.65 -18.34 14.43
CA PHE A 230 -5.36 -17.33 13.66
C PHE A 230 -4.47 -16.71 12.56
N GLY A 231 -3.16 -16.58 12.79
CA GLY A 231 -2.21 -15.94 11.86
C GLY A 231 -1.79 -16.82 10.68
N LYS A 232 -1.65 -18.13 10.90
CA LYS A 232 -1.05 -19.06 9.92
C LYS A 232 -1.72 -19.10 8.53
N ASP A 233 -3.03 -18.91 8.46
CA ASP A 233 -3.77 -18.99 7.18
C ASP A 233 -3.51 -17.77 6.29
N LEU A 234 -3.19 -16.62 6.90
CA LEU A 234 -2.84 -15.40 6.18
C LEU A 234 -1.33 -15.32 5.85
N PHE A 235 -0.51 -16.10 6.53
CA PHE A 235 0.94 -16.07 6.35
C PHE A 235 1.35 -16.38 4.90
N LEU A 236 0.82 -17.44 4.32
CA LEU A 236 1.17 -17.85 2.96
C LEU A 236 0.73 -16.83 1.90
N VAL A 237 -0.42 -16.16 2.13
CA VAL A 237 -0.87 -15.02 1.29
C VAL A 237 0.12 -13.87 1.41
N SER A 238 0.58 -13.56 2.62
CA SER A 238 1.57 -12.51 2.86
C SER A 238 2.91 -12.81 2.20
N VAL A 239 3.38 -14.07 2.26
CA VAL A 239 4.60 -14.51 1.55
C VAL A 239 4.45 -14.31 0.05
N GLY A 240 3.36 -14.76 -0.56
CA GLY A 240 3.10 -14.56 -1.98
C GLY A 240 3.07 -13.08 -2.37
N THR A 241 2.41 -12.26 -1.59
CA THR A 241 2.37 -10.80 -1.82
C THR A 241 3.76 -10.16 -1.74
N GLN A 242 4.58 -10.54 -0.76
CA GLN A 242 5.95 -10.01 -0.63
C GLN A 242 6.85 -10.51 -1.76
N LEU A 243 6.68 -11.75 -2.23
CA LEU A 243 7.39 -12.25 -3.41
C LEU A 243 7.10 -11.40 -4.66
N ILE A 244 5.91 -10.85 -4.81
CA ILE A 244 5.57 -9.97 -5.92
C ILE A 244 6.08 -8.55 -5.67
N MET A 245 5.81 -7.96 -4.50
CA MET A 245 6.04 -6.54 -4.25
C MET A 245 7.49 -6.23 -3.86
N ALA A 246 8.06 -6.97 -2.92
CA ALA A 246 9.41 -6.70 -2.41
C ALA A 246 10.51 -7.30 -3.30
N SER A 247 10.25 -8.43 -4.01
CA SER A 247 11.25 -9.01 -4.89
C SER A 247 11.59 -8.16 -6.10
N GLN A 248 10.70 -7.26 -6.53
CA GLN A 248 10.98 -6.39 -7.69
C GLN A 248 12.32 -5.66 -7.54
N VAL A 249 12.49 -4.93 -6.45
CA VAL A 249 13.73 -4.17 -6.21
C VAL A 249 14.93 -5.11 -6.02
N ILE A 250 14.75 -6.26 -5.39
CA ILE A 250 15.81 -7.25 -5.18
C ILE A 250 16.29 -7.82 -6.53
N VAL A 251 15.35 -8.22 -7.39
CA VAL A 251 15.65 -8.72 -8.74
C VAL A 251 16.32 -7.62 -9.57
N ILE A 252 15.80 -6.39 -9.54
CA ILE A 252 16.38 -5.25 -10.24
C ILE A 252 17.81 -5.00 -9.75
N THR A 253 18.03 -4.93 -8.45
CA THR A 253 19.37 -4.74 -7.89
C THR A 253 20.34 -5.82 -8.36
N ARG A 254 19.93 -7.08 -8.31
CA ARG A 254 20.78 -8.24 -8.66
C ARG A 254 21.08 -8.30 -10.15
N MET A 255 20.12 -7.96 -11.02
CA MET A 255 20.21 -8.16 -12.47
C MET A 255 20.62 -6.89 -13.22
N LEU A 256 20.21 -5.71 -12.74
CA LEU A 256 20.40 -4.42 -13.41
C LEU A 256 21.23 -3.41 -12.60
N GLY A 257 21.52 -3.71 -11.32
CA GLY A 257 22.32 -2.89 -10.43
C GLY A 257 21.54 -1.88 -9.59
N LEU A 258 22.25 -1.19 -8.70
CA LEU A 258 21.68 -0.25 -7.72
C LEU A 258 21.09 1.01 -8.36
N GLU A 259 21.69 1.51 -9.44
CA GLU A 259 21.15 2.67 -10.16
C GLU A 259 19.75 2.38 -10.74
N ALA A 260 19.55 1.20 -11.31
CA ALA A 260 18.25 0.77 -11.81
C ALA A 260 17.23 0.64 -10.66
N ALA A 261 17.65 0.16 -9.49
CA ALA A 261 16.80 0.10 -8.31
C ALA A 261 16.39 1.52 -7.81
N ALA A 262 17.30 2.49 -7.89
CA ALA A 262 16.99 3.89 -7.61
C ALA A 262 15.93 4.44 -8.58
N ILE A 263 16.15 4.27 -9.89
CA ILE A 263 15.23 4.70 -10.95
C ILE A 263 13.85 4.07 -10.73
N TRP A 264 13.81 2.76 -10.45
CA TRP A 264 12.58 2.03 -10.16
C TRP A 264 11.81 2.59 -8.97
N SER A 265 12.50 2.82 -7.84
CA SER A 265 11.85 3.28 -6.61
C SER A 265 11.26 4.68 -6.73
N VAL A 266 11.89 5.55 -7.53
CA VAL A 266 11.39 6.89 -7.86
C VAL A 266 10.20 6.78 -8.83
N GLY A 267 10.33 5.99 -9.89
CA GLY A 267 9.31 5.80 -10.92
C GLY A 267 7.97 5.26 -10.38
N LEU A 268 8.04 4.36 -9.41
CA LEU A 268 6.86 3.79 -8.76
C LEU A 268 6.19 4.72 -7.73
N ARG A 269 6.77 5.85 -7.36
CA ARG A 269 6.25 6.63 -6.23
C ARG A 269 4.85 7.15 -6.46
N VAL A 270 4.62 7.78 -7.60
CA VAL A 270 3.29 8.30 -7.98
C VAL A 270 2.30 7.15 -8.20
N PHE A 271 2.74 6.07 -8.87
CA PHE A 271 1.93 4.86 -9.04
C PHE A 271 1.39 4.32 -7.72
N ASN A 272 2.26 4.19 -6.71
CA ASN A 272 1.87 3.68 -5.39
C ASN A 272 0.90 4.62 -4.67
N LEU A 273 1.11 5.95 -4.75
CA LEU A 273 0.21 6.93 -4.13
C LEU A 273 -1.18 6.89 -4.78
N VAL A 274 -1.25 6.89 -6.11
CA VAL A 274 -2.51 6.82 -6.85
C VAL A 274 -3.24 5.52 -6.57
N SER A 275 -2.54 4.39 -6.58
CA SER A 275 -3.11 3.08 -6.27
C SER A 275 -3.71 3.02 -4.87
N GLN A 276 -3.02 3.57 -3.85
CA GLN A 276 -3.54 3.63 -2.48
C GLN A 276 -4.84 4.43 -2.38
N VAL A 277 -4.96 5.55 -3.12
CA VAL A 277 -6.20 6.34 -3.14
C VAL A 277 -7.35 5.53 -3.76
N ILE A 278 -7.09 4.83 -4.87
CA ILE A 278 -8.08 3.99 -5.56
C ILE A 278 -8.56 2.85 -4.66
N TRP A 279 -7.64 2.16 -3.98
CA TRP A 279 -7.96 1.01 -3.12
C TRP A 279 -8.81 1.39 -1.91
N ARG A 280 -8.70 2.64 -1.41
CA ARG A 280 -9.54 3.14 -0.30
C ARG A 280 -11.03 2.97 -0.54
N ILE A 281 -11.49 3.05 -1.78
CA ILE A 281 -12.91 2.88 -2.13
C ILE A 281 -13.39 1.48 -1.72
N SER A 282 -12.64 0.45 -2.09
CA SER A 282 -12.94 -0.93 -1.73
C SER A 282 -12.77 -1.19 -0.22
N ASP A 283 -11.67 -0.70 0.36
CA ASP A 283 -11.37 -0.90 1.79
C ASP A 283 -12.46 -0.32 2.70
N MET A 284 -12.94 0.88 2.39
CA MET A 284 -14.00 1.54 3.15
C MET A 284 -15.37 0.84 3.00
N SER A 285 -15.57 0.10 1.92
CA SER A 285 -16.81 -0.64 1.67
C SER A 285 -16.85 -2.00 2.40
N GLY A 286 -15.71 -2.52 2.84
CA GLY A 286 -15.57 -3.83 3.47
C GLY A 286 -16.50 -4.08 4.66
N PRO A 287 -16.60 -3.19 5.66
CA PRO A 287 -17.51 -3.36 6.80
C PRO A 287 -19.00 -3.46 6.40
N ALA A 288 -19.42 -2.65 5.42
CA ALA A 288 -20.80 -2.70 4.91
C ALA A 288 -21.10 -4.02 4.19
N PHE A 289 -20.13 -4.53 3.42
CA PHE A 289 -20.27 -5.85 2.77
C PHE A 289 -20.34 -6.98 3.80
N ALA A 290 -19.51 -6.92 4.84
CA ALA A 290 -19.55 -7.89 5.93
C ALA A 290 -20.90 -7.90 6.64
N GLU A 291 -21.50 -6.73 6.90
CA GLU A 291 -22.82 -6.60 7.53
C GLU A 291 -23.92 -7.18 6.64
N MET A 292 -23.97 -6.83 5.34
CA MET A 292 -24.95 -7.37 4.40
C MET A 292 -24.81 -8.89 4.27
N MET A 293 -23.58 -9.42 4.32
CA MET A 293 -23.31 -10.87 4.27
C MET A 293 -23.86 -11.58 5.51
N VAL A 294 -23.67 -11.02 6.71
CA VAL A 294 -24.20 -11.58 7.96
C VAL A 294 -25.73 -11.54 8.00
N ARG A 295 -26.35 -10.47 7.43
CA ARG A 295 -27.80 -10.34 7.33
C ARG A 295 -28.43 -11.17 6.23
N GLY A 296 -27.64 -11.83 5.37
CA GLY A 296 -28.15 -12.62 4.25
C GLY A 296 -28.71 -11.80 3.08
N GLU A 297 -28.42 -10.49 3.01
CA GLU A 297 -28.90 -9.56 1.96
C GLU A 297 -28.11 -9.74 0.65
N LEU A 298 -28.09 -10.96 0.08
CA LEU A 298 -27.21 -11.33 -1.04
C LEU A 298 -27.45 -10.51 -2.32
N SER A 299 -28.71 -10.19 -2.65
CA SER A 299 -29.05 -9.38 -3.83
C SER A 299 -28.49 -7.95 -3.70
N ARG A 300 -28.69 -7.33 -2.55
CA ARG A 300 -28.19 -5.99 -2.25
C ARG A 300 -26.66 -5.96 -2.18
N LEU A 301 -26.06 -6.98 -1.55
CA LEU A 301 -24.60 -7.16 -1.51
C LEU A 301 -24.03 -7.23 -2.93
N ARG A 302 -24.63 -8.03 -3.84
CA ARG A 302 -24.19 -8.16 -5.23
C ARG A 302 -24.23 -6.82 -5.96
N GLU A 303 -25.34 -6.09 -5.84
CA GLU A 303 -25.53 -4.80 -6.50
C GLU A 303 -24.48 -3.77 -6.01
N ARG A 304 -24.35 -3.61 -4.68
CA ARG A 304 -23.40 -2.66 -4.09
C ARG A 304 -21.94 -3.04 -4.38
N TYR A 305 -21.64 -4.33 -4.34
CA TYR A 305 -20.30 -4.81 -4.69
C TYR A 305 -19.95 -4.54 -6.16
N ARG A 306 -20.90 -4.80 -7.07
CA ARG A 306 -20.75 -4.45 -8.50
C ARG A 306 -20.50 -2.95 -8.68
N GLU A 307 -21.22 -2.08 -8.00
CA GLU A 307 -21.02 -0.62 -8.05
C GLU A 307 -19.61 -0.23 -7.62
N VAL A 308 -19.11 -0.80 -6.52
CA VAL A 308 -17.77 -0.53 -6.02
C VAL A 308 -16.70 -1.02 -7.00
N VAL A 309 -16.81 -2.23 -7.54
CA VAL A 309 -15.88 -2.75 -8.55
C VAL A 309 -15.90 -1.88 -9.81
N THR A 310 -17.08 -1.52 -10.30
CA THR A 310 -17.24 -0.67 -11.49
C THR A 310 -16.61 0.70 -11.28
N LEU A 311 -16.86 1.34 -10.15
CA LEU A 311 -16.29 2.66 -9.81
C LEU A 311 -14.77 2.57 -9.69
N THR A 312 -14.25 1.59 -8.95
CA THR A 312 -12.82 1.40 -8.73
C THR A 312 -12.09 1.12 -10.04
N ALA A 313 -12.64 0.24 -10.88
CA ALA A 313 -12.08 -0.05 -12.20
C ALA A 313 -12.10 1.18 -13.12
N SER A 314 -13.21 1.93 -13.16
CA SER A 314 -13.31 3.13 -14.00
C SER A 314 -12.38 4.24 -13.54
N LEU A 315 -12.25 4.43 -12.24
CA LEU A 315 -11.29 5.38 -11.67
C LEU A 315 -9.85 4.97 -11.97
N SER A 316 -9.54 3.66 -11.89
CA SER A 316 -8.20 3.18 -12.24
C SER A 316 -7.90 3.34 -13.73
N GLY A 317 -8.87 3.15 -14.62
CA GLY A 317 -8.71 3.40 -16.05
C GLY A 317 -8.42 4.88 -16.34
N PHE A 318 -9.17 5.79 -15.74
CA PHE A 318 -8.89 7.24 -15.81
C PHE A 318 -7.50 7.58 -15.25
N ALA A 319 -7.17 7.07 -14.07
CA ALA A 319 -5.91 7.33 -13.41
C ALA A 319 -4.71 6.75 -14.18
N ALA A 320 -4.85 5.58 -14.78
CA ALA A 320 -3.81 4.94 -15.59
C ALA A 320 -3.41 5.77 -16.81
N VAL A 321 -4.41 6.29 -17.56
CA VAL A 321 -4.13 7.16 -18.72
C VAL A 321 -3.53 8.48 -18.27
N SER A 322 -4.06 9.11 -17.21
CA SER A 322 -3.52 10.35 -16.64
C SER A 322 -2.09 10.17 -16.12
N PHE A 323 -1.83 9.04 -15.48
CA PHE A 323 -0.49 8.67 -14.99
C PHE A 323 0.49 8.51 -16.16
N ALA A 324 0.13 7.73 -17.18
CA ALA A 324 0.98 7.52 -18.36
C ALA A 324 1.28 8.83 -19.12
N LEU A 325 0.32 9.75 -19.11
CA LEU A 325 0.45 11.07 -19.76
C LEU A 325 1.41 12.01 -19.00
N CYS A 326 1.48 11.89 -17.67
CA CYS A 326 2.14 12.88 -16.81
C CYS A 326 3.46 12.40 -16.19
N ASN A 327 3.56 11.11 -15.77
CA ASN A 327 4.62 10.66 -14.85
C ASN A 327 6.03 10.73 -15.45
N SER A 328 6.21 10.36 -16.70
CA SER A 328 7.52 10.42 -17.39
C SER A 328 8.05 11.85 -17.57
N LEU A 329 7.15 12.84 -17.61
CA LEU A 329 7.52 14.26 -17.61
C LEU A 329 7.73 14.79 -16.19
N PHE A 330 6.94 14.30 -15.24
CA PHE A 330 7.03 14.71 -13.83
C PHE A 330 8.36 14.30 -13.19
N ILE A 331 8.81 13.05 -13.40
CA ILE A 331 9.99 12.52 -12.73
C ILE A 331 11.24 13.35 -12.99
N PRO A 332 11.64 13.69 -14.23
CA PRO A 332 12.80 14.53 -14.46
C PRO A 332 12.64 15.94 -13.87
N LEU A 333 11.44 16.53 -13.94
CA LEU A 333 11.19 17.84 -13.33
C LEU A 333 11.32 17.79 -11.81
N TRP A 334 10.76 16.77 -11.19
CA TRP A 334 10.76 16.57 -9.74
C TRP A 334 12.15 16.25 -9.18
N THR A 335 12.95 15.50 -9.94
CA THR A 335 14.30 15.08 -9.51
C THR A 335 15.42 15.99 -10.07
N HIS A 336 15.06 17.16 -10.61
CA HIS A 336 16.01 18.09 -11.24
C HIS A 336 16.91 17.42 -12.31
N GLY A 337 16.31 16.54 -13.12
CA GLY A 337 16.99 15.82 -14.20
C GLY A 337 17.84 14.63 -13.76
N LYS A 338 17.98 14.35 -12.46
CA LYS A 338 18.82 13.25 -11.96
C LYS A 338 18.30 11.88 -12.36
N ILE A 339 16.97 11.70 -12.45
CA ILE A 339 16.33 10.45 -12.82
C ILE A 339 15.61 10.62 -14.15
N GLN A 340 15.90 9.74 -15.10
CA GLN A 340 15.18 9.61 -16.37
C GLN A 340 14.27 8.40 -16.30
N TRP A 341 13.03 8.55 -16.80
CA TRP A 341 12.02 7.49 -16.72
C TRP A 341 11.32 7.31 -18.07
N PRO A 342 11.47 6.15 -18.73
CA PRO A 342 10.85 5.88 -20.02
C PRO A 342 9.33 5.79 -19.96
N VAL A 343 8.65 6.36 -20.96
CA VAL A 343 7.18 6.35 -21.11
C VAL A 343 6.61 4.92 -21.17
N MET A 344 7.35 3.98 -21.77
CA MET A 344 6.91 2.57 -21.86
C MET A 344 6.64 1.99 -20.47
N ASN A 345 7.44 2.34 -19.47
CA ASN A 345 7.20 1.92 -18.09
C ASN A 345 5.86 2.45 -17.57
N ASP A 346 5.50 3.70 -17.91
CA ASP A 346 4.24 4.29 -17.46
C ASP A 346 3.02 3.62 -18.10
N VAL A 347 3.11 3.26 -19.38
CA VAL A 347 2.04 2.53 -20.08
C VAL A 347 1.83 1.17 -19.41
N LEU A 348 2.90 0.43 -19.18
CA LEU A 348 2.82 -0.89 -18.51
C LEU A 348 2.35 -0.79 -17.07
N LEU A 349 2.83 0.21 -16.31
CA LEU A 349 2.35 0.50 -14.95
C LEU A 349 0.88 0.93 -14.95
N GLY A 350 0.42 1.68 -15.95
CA GLY A 350 -0.99 2.02 -16.12
C GLY A 350 -1.87 0.78 -16.29
N ILE A 351 -1.45 -0.16 -17.13
CA ILE A 351 -2.12 -1.46 -17.29
C ILE A 351 -2.12 -2.21 -15.95
N TRP A 352 -0.97 -2.27 -15.27
CA TRP A 352 -0.87 -2.92 -13.96
C TRP A 352 -1.73 -2.26 -12.90
N MET A 353 -1.86 -0.93 -12.91
CA MET A 353 -2.76 -0.18 -12.00
C MET A 353 -4.22 -0.62 -12.14
N ILE A 354 -4.69 -0.82 -13.37
CA ILE A 354 -6.06 -1.30 -13.65
C ILE A 354 -6.23 -2.72 -13.11
N VAL A 355 -5.31 -3.62 -13.47
CA VAL A 355 -5.34 -5.02 -13.01
C VAL A 355 -5.35 -5.08 -11.48
N MET A 356 -4.42 -4.36 -10.83
CA MET A 356 -4.29 -4.36 -9.37
C MET A 356 -5.51 -3.76 -8.67
N ALA A 357 -6.17 -2.75 -9.25
CA ALA A 357 -7.36 -2.14 -8.66
C ALA A 357 -8.55 -3.13 -8.64
N VAL A 358 -8.79 -3.84 -9.75
CA VAL A 358 -9.84 -4.87 -9.86
C VAL A 358 -9.52 -6.06 -8.93
N LEU A 359 -8.27 -6.49 -8.95
CA LEU A 359 -7.76 -7.58 -8.13
C LEU A 359 -7.90 -7.27 -6.62
N HIS A 360 -7.57 -6.04 -6.20
CA HIS A 360 -7.74 -5.61 -4.82
C HIS A 360 -9.20 -5.72 -4.35
N CYS A 361 -10.16 -5.33 -5.19
CA CYS A 361 -11.59 -5.50 -4.89
C CYS A 361 -11.95 -6.98 -4.70
N HIS A 362 -11.55 -7.83 -5.65
CA HIS A 362 -11.95 -9.26 -5.62
C HIS A 362 -11.29 -10.02 -4.47
N ASN A 363 -10.00 -9.81 -4.25
CA ASN A 363 -9.28 -10.47 -3.16
C ASN A 363 -9.72 -9.94 -1.79
N GLY A 364 -9.97 -8.65 -1.66
CA GLY A 364 -10.56 -8.05 -0.47
C GLY A 364 -11.92 -8.66 -0.14
N PHE A 365 -12.78 -8.88 -1.13
CA PHE A 365 -14.07 -9.56 -0.96
C PHE A 365 -13.90 -11.00 -0.47
N VAL A 366 -12.96 -11.77 -1.04
CA VAL A 366 -12.67 -13.14 -0.59
C VAL A 366 -12.24 -13.16 0.88
N LEU A 367 -11.44 -12.20 1.33
CA LEU A 367 -11.02 -12.08 2.74
C LEU A 367 -12.22 -11.80 3.66
N ILE A 368 -13.19 -10.96 3.23
CA ILE A 368 -14.43 -10.70 4.00
C ILE A 368 -15.25 -11.97 4.18
N THR A 369 -15.28 -12.88 3.19
CA THR A 369 -16.00 -14.17 3.32
C THR A 369 -15.39 -15.11 4.37
N LYS A 370 -14.20 -14.81 4.90
CA LYS A 370 -13.41 -15.65 5.83
C LYS A 370 -13.02 -17.03 5.24
N LYS A 371 -13.31 -17.29 3.97
CA LYS A 371 -13.00 -18.55 3.29
C LYS A 371 -11.80 -18.34 2.35
N VAL A 372 -10.61 -18.12 2.94
CA VAL A 372 -9.37 -17.89 2.20
C VAL A 372 -9.02 -19.08 1.32
N GLY A 373 -9.20 -20.31 1.83
CA GLY A 373 -9.12 -21.56 1.07
C GLY A 373 -7.90 -21.67 0.16
N PHE A 374 -8.15 -21.83 -1.14
CA PHE A 374 -7.12 -22.01 -2.15
C PHE A 374 -6.34 -20.72 -2.51
N MET A 375 -6.89 -19.54 -2.14
CA MET A 375 -6.27 -18.24 -2.40
C MET A 375 -4.80 -18.17 -1.94
N ARG A 376 -4.47 -18.73 -0.78
CA ARG A 376 -3.11 -18.75 -0.21
C ARG A 376 -2.09 -19.44 -1.14
N TYR A 377 -2.49 -20.53 -1.79
CA TYR A 377 -1.62 -21.24 -2.72
C TYR A 377 -1.46 -20.48 -4.03
N VAL A 378 -2.53 -19.86 -4.53
CA VAL A 378 -2.50 -19.04 -5.75
C VAL A 378 -1.50 -17.89 -5.59
N PHE A 379 -1.56 -17.15 -4.49
CA PHE A 379 -0.64 -16.03 -4.22
C PHE A 379 0.81 -16.51 -4.07
N PHE A 380 1.02 -17.63 -3.40
CA PHE A 380 2.36 -18.18 -3.24
C PHE A 380 2.96 -18.61 -4.58
N VAL A 381 2.21 -19.38 -5.38
CA VAL A 381 2.65 -19.82 -6.73
C VAL A 381 2.87 -18.62 -7.64
N GLU A 382 1.96 -17.64 -7.64
CA GLU A 382 2.12 -16.38 -8.37
C GLU A 382 3.44 -15.71 -8.02
N GLY A 383 3.75 -15.58 -6.73
CA GLY A 383 4.99 -14.97 -6.27
C GLY A 383 6.24 -15.72 -6.74
N VAL A 384 6.24 -17.06 -6.65
CA VAL A 384 7.35 -17.90 -7.13
C VAL A 384 7.53 -17.76 -8.65
N VAL A 385 6.43 -17.84 -9.41
CA VAL A 385 6.46 -17.70 -10.88
C VAL A 385 6.94 -16.30 -11.26
N PHE A 386 6.46 -15.26 -10.57
CA PHE A 386 6.89 -13.89 -10.82
C PHE A 386 8.40 -13.71 -10.62
N VAL A 387 8.96 -14.18 -9.49
CA VAL A 387 10.40 -14.08 -9.22
C VAL A 387 11.20 -14.84 -10.29
N THR A 388 10.78 -16.05 -10.62
CA THR A 388 11.46 -16.89 -11.62
C THR A 388 11.46 -16.24 -13.00
N LEU A 389 10.29 -15.79 -13.48
CA LEU A 389 10.18 -15.11 -14.78
C LEU A 389 10.99 -13.81 -14.80
N SER A 390 10.88 -13.00 -13.73
CA SER A 390 11.61 -11.74 -13.64
C SER A 390 13.13 -11.94 -13.68
N LEU A 391 13.67 -12.97 -13.02
CA LEU A 391 15.10 -13.31 -13.09
C LEU A 391 15.54 -13.72 -14.51
N LEU A 392 14.68 -14.40 -15.25
CA LEU A 392 14.98 -14.85 -16.61
C LEU A 392 15.01 -13.71 -17.62
N VAL A 393 14.06 -12.75 -17.51
CA VAL A 393 13.87 -11.72 -18.54
C VAL A 393 14.52 -10.38 -18.19
N ALA A 394 14.93 -10.15 -16.94
CA ALA A 394 15.36 -8.83 -16.48
C ALA A 394 16.59 -8.30 -17.22
N ARG A 395 17.57 -9.16 -17.56
CA ARG A 395 18.82 -8.71 -18.22
C ARG A 395 18.57 -8.16 -19.61
N GLU A 396 17.70 -8.78 -20.38
CA GLU A 396 17.45 -8.41 -21.77
C GLU A 396 16.35 -7.35 -21.89
N GLY A 397 15.28 -7.51 -21.12
CA GLY A 397 14.10 -6.66 -21.21
C GLY A 397 14.07 -5.48 -20.22
N GLY A 398 15.02 -5.40 -19.28
CA GLY A 398 15.10 -4.31 -18.31
C GLY A 398 13.85 -4.14 -17.43
N LEU A 399 13.60 -2.90 -16.98
CA LEU A 399 12.45 -2.58 -16.15
C LEU A 399 11.08 -2.88 -16.82
N PRO A 400 10.87 -2.61 -18.12
CA PRO A 400 9.62 -2.95 -18.80
C PRO A 400 9.25 -4.42 -18.71
N ALA A 401 10.23 -5.32 -18.84
CA ALA A 401 9.98 -6.76 -18.76
C ALA A 401 9.52 -7.19 -17.37
N ILE A 402 10.09 -6.61 -16.31
CA ILE A 402 9.67 -6.90 -14.93
C ILE A 402 8.24 -6.43 -14.68
N ILE A 403 7.85 -5.24 -15.20
CA ILE A 403 6.47 -4.76 -15.12
C ILE A 403 5.54 -5.70 -15.89
N ALA A 404 5.92 -6.11 -17.10
CA ALA A 404 5.14 -7.06 -17.89
C ALA A 404 4.94 -8.40 -17.18
N CYS A 405 5.97 -8.93 -16.50
CA CYS A 405 5.85 -10.10 -15.63
C CYS A 405 4.84 -9.88 -14.50
N SER A 406 4.85 -8.68 -13.87
CA SER A 406 3.88 -8.34 -12.82
C SER A 406 2.46 -8.33 -13.38
N VAL A 407 2.22 -7.69 -14.53
CA VAL A 407 0.92 -7.69 -15.21
C VAL A 407 0.46 -9.10 -15.53
N PHE A 408 1.34 -9.90 -16.14
CA PHE A 408 1.04 -11.29 -16.52
C PHE A 408 0.67 -12.12 -15.28
N CYS A 409 1.54 -12.19 -14.29
CA CYS A 409 1.29 -13.00 -13.10
C CYS A 409 0.04 -12.57 -12.36
N SER A 410 -0.13 -11.27 -12.11
CA SER A 410 -1.31 -10.75 -11.40
C SER A 410 -2.61 -11.00 -12.17
N THR A 411 -2.59 -10.99 -13.49
CA THR A 411 -3.78 -11.26 -14.31
C THR A 411 -4.16 -12.74 -14.27
N PHE A 412 -3.19 -13.64 -14.52
CA PHE A 412 -3.46 -15.07 -14.73
C PHE A 412 -3.57 -15.89 -13.45
N PHE A 413 -3.00 -15.42 -12.33
CA PHE A 413 -3.10 -16.11 -11.04
C PHE A 413 -4.15 -15.47 -10.13
N SER A 414 -3.78 -14.46 -9.36
CA SER A 414 -4.66 -13.86 -8.37
C SER A 414 -5.87 -13.14 -8.98
N GLY A 415 -5.70 -12.55 -10.16
CA GLY A 415 -6.79 -11.92 -10.92
C GLY A 415 -7.81 -12.93 -11.41
N ALA A 416 -7.37 -13.96 -12.12
CA ALA A 416 -8.25 -15.04 -12.61
C ALA A 416 -8.96 -15.76 -11.45
N TYR A 417 -8.22 -16.04 -10.37
CA TYR A 417 -8.81 -16.62 -9.16
C TYR A 417 -9.86 -15.71 -8.51
N GLY A 418 -9.57 -14.42 -8.38
CA GLY A 418 -10.50 -13.46 -7.79
C GLY A 418 -11.81 -13.37 -8.56
N VAL A 419 -11.74 -13.24 -9.89
CA VAL A 419 -12.91 -13.23 -10.78
C VAL A 419 -13.70 -14.54 -10.68
N TRP A 420 -13.01 -15.69 -10.73
CA TRP A 420 -13.65 -17.00 -10.59
C TRP A 420 -14.36 -17.13 -9.23
N ARG A 421 -13.70 -16.73 -8.15
CA ARG A 421 -14.24 -16.86 -6.79
C ARG A 421 -15.48 -16.00 -6.57
N VAL A 422 -15.47 -14.77 -7.09
CA VAL A 422 -16.61 -13.85 -7.02
C VAL A 422 -17.77 -14.34 -7.88
N SER A 423 -17.51 -14.79 -9.12
CA SER A 423 -18.55 -15.33 -10.00
C SER A 423 -19.24 -16.56 -9.36
N HIS A 424 -18.45 -17.45 -8.77
CA HIS A 424 -18.98 -18.63 -8.06
C HIS A 424 -19.79 -18.26 -6.80
N TYR A 425 -19.33 -17.26 -6.02
CA TYR A 425 -20.03 -16.80 -4.83
C TYR A 425 -21.42 -16.24 -5.14
N PHE A 426 -21.53 -15.41 -6.18
CA PHE A 426 -22.79 -14.79 -6.60
C PHE A 426 -23.58 -15.63 -7.62
N LYS A 427 -23.08 -16.80 -8.01
CA LYS A 427 -23.67 -17.68 -9.05
C LYS A 427 -23.86 -16.94 -10.39
N LEU A 428 -22.85 -16.19 -10.81
CA LEU A 428 -22.82 -15.42 -12.05
C LEU A 428 -21.93 -16.09 -13.09
N PHE A 429 -22.15 -15.78 -14.37
CA PHE A 429 -21.21 -16.17 -15.41
C PHE A 429 -19.88 -15.40 -15.27
N LEU A 430 -18.76 -16.08 -15.50
CA LEU A 430 -17.42 -15.46 -15.50
C LEU A 430 -17.37 -14.22 -16.39
N ARG A 431 -18.00 -14.28 -17.58
CA ARG A 431 -18.06 -13.17 -18.53
C ARG A 431 -18.75 -11.93 -17.94
N GLU A 432 -19.75 -12.10 -17.10
CA GLU A 432 -20.44 -10.97 -16.47
C GLU A 432 -19.51 -10.22 -15.50
N VAL A 433 -18.77 -10.94 -14.68
CA VAL A 433 -17.83 -10.36 -13.70
C VAL A 433 -16.62 -9.77 -14.41
N ALA A 434 -16.04 -10.49 -15.38
CA ALA A 434 -14.81 -10.09 -16.08
C ALA A 434 -15.02 -8.97 -17.10
N TRP A 435 -16.18 -8.90 -17.74
CA TRP A 435 -16.44 -7.91 -18.80
C TRP A 435 -17.63 -7.01 -18.50
N GLY A 436 -18.74 -7.58 -18.00
CA GLY A 436 -19.98 -6.81 -17.78
C GLY A 436 -19.79 -5.69 -16.77
N TRP A 437 -19.03 -5.96 -15.69
CA TRP A 437 -18.76 -4.96 -14.65
C TRP A 437 -17.67 -3.95 -15.04
N LEU A 438 -16.82 -4.30 -16.02
CA LEU A 438 -15.73 -3.42 -16.49
C LEU A 438 -16.12 -2.57 -17.71
N GLN A 439 -17.33 -2.73 -18.28
CA GLN A 439 -17.79 -1.94 -19.44
C GLN A 439 -17.66 -0.41 -19.25
N PRO A 440 -18.01 0.19 -18.08
CA PRO A 440 -17.82 1.62 -17.88
C PRO A 440 -16.36 2.04 -17.96
N MET A 441 -15.44 1.26 -17.40
CA MET A 441 -13.99 1.48 -17.53
C MET A 441 -13.55 1.43 -19.00
N ILE A 442 -14.01 0.42 -19.75
CA ILE A 442 -13.67 0.28 -21.18
C ILE A 442 -14.14 1.51 -21.96
N LYS A 443 -15.33 2.05 -21.67
CA LYS A 443 -15.81 3.29 -22.27
C LYS A 443 -14.93 4.48 -21.92
N VAL A 444 -14.50 4.61 -20.66
CA VAL A 444 -13.55 5.67 -20.25
C VAL A 444 -12.26 5.56 -21.05
N LEU A 445 -11.68 4.37 -21.17
CA LEU A 445 -10.47 4.15 -21.94
C LEU A 445 -10.67 4.44 -23.42
N LEU A 446 -11.79 3.99 -24.02
CA LEU A 446 -12.08 4.17 -25.43
C LEU A 446 -12.14 5.66 -25.84
N PHE A 447 -12.67 6.51 -24.97
CA PHE A 447 -12.78 7.95 -25.27
C PHE A 447 -11.57 8.76 -24.77
N TYR A 448 -10.94 8.36 -23.66
CA TYR A 448 -9.85 9.15 -23.09
C TYR A 448 -8.49 8.82 -23.70
N LEU A 449 -8.22 7.55 -24.05
CA LEU A 449 -6.93 7.16 -24.62
C LEU A 449 -6.61 7.87 -25.95
N PRO A 450 -7.55 7.99 -26.94
CA PRO A 450 -7.30 8.76 -28.14
C PRO A 450 -6.96 10.22 -27.86
N VAL A 451 -7.67 10.87 -26.93
CA VAL A 451 -7.38 12.25 -26.52
C VAL A 451 -5.97 12.36 -25.96
N ALA A 452 -5.59 11.44 -25.05
CA ALA A 452 -4.26 11.43 -24.45
C ALA A 452 -3.16 11.25 -25.51
N VAL A 453 -3.35 10.34 -26.47
CA VAL A 453 -2.42 10.10 -27.59
C VAL A 453 -2.29 11.35 -28.47
N LEU A 454 -3.40 11.97 -28.85
CA LEU A 454 -3.40 13.22 -29.66
C LEU A 454 -2.68 14.37 -28.93
N VAL A 455 -2.95 14.53 -27.64
CA VAL A 455 -2.27 15.54 -26.82
C VAL A 455 -0.79 15.24 -26.71
N TRP A 456 -0.41 13.99 -26.47
CA TRP A 456 0.98 13.57 -26.41
C TRP A 456 1.75 13.91 -27.68
N TRP A 457 1.21 13.58 -28.85
CA TRP A 457 1.82 13.84 -30.15
C TRP A 457 1.83 15.34 -30.48
N GLY A 458 0.72 16.04 -30.26
CA GLY A 458 0.59 17.47 -30.58
C GLY A 458 1.50 18.38 -29.76
N LEU A 459 1.95 17.91 -28.58
CA LEU A 459 2.80 18.72 -27.70
C LEU A 459 4.29 18.38 -27.79
N LEU A 460 4.73 17.49 -28.70
CA LEU A 460 6.13 17.03 -28.77
C LEU A 460 7.16 18.16 -28.93
N LEU A 461 6.78 19.24 -29.60
CA LEU A 461 7.66 20.39 -29.85
C LEU A 461 7.76 21.36 -28.66
N LEU A 462 6.92 21.21 -27.63
CA LEU A 462 6.92 22.11 -26.49
C LEU A 462 7.95 21.67 -25.41
N PRO A 463 8.45 22.61 -24.60
CA PRO A 463 9.29 22.31 -23.44
C PRO A 463 8.58 21.36 -22.46
N ALA A 464 9.34 20.51 -21.76
CA ALA A 464 8.82 19.50 -20.84
C ALA A 464 7.90 20.09 -19.75
N THR A 465 8.20 21.27 -19.23
CA THR A 465 7.39 21.98 -18.23
C THR A 465 6.01 22.37 -18.76
N ALA A 466 5.96 22.92 -19.98
CA ALA A 466 4.71 23.29 -20.64
C ALA A 466 3.87 22.05 -20.98
N ARG A 467 4.51 20.99 -21.50
CA ARG A 467 3.88 19.69 -21.76
C ARG A 467 3.26 19.12 -20.50
N PHE A 468 4.00 19.10 -19.40
CA PHE A 468 3.51 18.61 -18.12
C PHE A 468 2.27 19.41 -17.65
N GLY A 469 2.35 20.75 -17.67
CA GLY A 469 1.22 21.61 -17.27
C GLY A 469 -0.04 21.37 -18.11
N ILE A 470 0.09 21.28 -19.45
CA ILE A 470 -1.03 21.01 -20.35
C ILE A 470 -1.59 19.60 -20.09
N ASN A 471 -0.73 18.59 -19.92
CA ASN A 471 -1.17 17.22 -19.65
C ASN A 471 -1.96 17.12 -18.34
N VAL A 472 -1.53 17.81 -17.28
CA VAL A 472 -2.28 17.89 -16.01
C VAL A 472 -3.64 18.58 -16.21
N MET A 473 -3.70 19.65 -16.99
CA MET A 473 -4.98 20.32 -17.29
C MET A 473 -5.91 19.41 -18.10
N VAL A 474 -5.41 18.69 -19.11
CA VAL A 474 -6.20 17.73 -19.90
C VAL A 474 -6.71 16.59 -19.02
N ALA A 475 -5.87 16.06 -18.15
CA ALA A 475 -6.27 15.01 -17.19
C ALA A 475 -7.36 15.54 -16.23
N GLY A 476 -7.15 16.71 -15.63
CA GLY A 476 -8.07 17.30 -14.66
C GLY A 476 -9.38 17.83 -15.26
N SER A 477 -9.42 18.14 -16.56
CA SER A 477 -10.62 18.62 -17.24
C SER A 477 -11.26 17.53 -18.10
N ILE A 478 -10.70 17.26 -19.28
CA ILE A 478 -11.29 16.32 -20.26
C ILE A 478 -11.34 14.90 -19.68
N GLY A 479 -10.21 14.41 -19.14
CA GLY A 479 -10.13 13.07 -18.57
C GLY A 479 -11.12 12.89 -17.42
N PHE A 480 -11.19 13.84 -16.50
CA PHE A 480 -12.12 13.79 -15.38
C PHE A 480 -13.59 13.89 -15.82
N CYS A 481 -13.91 14.74 -16.81
CA CYS A 481 -15.25 14.81 -17.39
C CYS A 481 -15.67 13.48 -18.04
N LEU A 482 -14.77 12.83 -18.77
CA LEU A 482 -15.02 11.53 -19.38
C LEU A 482 -15.22 10.43 -18.31
N PHE A 483 -14.43 10.46 -17.24
CA PHE A 483 -14.63 9.56 -16.09
C PHE A 483 -16.01 9.78 -15.46
N LEU A 484 -16.39 11.01 -15.16
CA LEU A 484 -17.73 11.32 -14.61
C LEU A 484 -18.84 10.81 -15.55
N ARG A 485 -18.69 11.07 -16.86
CA ARG A 485 -19.71 10.72 -17.86
C ARG A 485 -19.88 9.21 -18.05
N TYR A 486 -18.80 8.46 -18.16
CA TYR A 486 -18.85 7.05 -18.55
C TYR A 486 -18.50 6.08 -17.41
N GLY A 487 -17.66 6.50 -16.46
CA GLY A 487 -17.11 5.65 -15.41
C GLY A 487 -17.94 5.58 -14.13
N MET A 488 -18.78 6.58 -13.86
CA MET A 488 -19.52 6.64 -12.62
C MET A 488 -20.82 5.81 -12.70
N PRO A 489 -21.11 4.92 -11.69
CA PRO A 489 -22.38 4.19 -11.63
C PRO A 489 -23.60 5.12 -11.56
N PRO A 490 -24.76 4.72 -12.14
CA PRO A 490 -25.97 5.57 -12.20
C PRO A 490 -26.45 6.04 -10.82
N THR A 491 -26.44 5.15 -9.83
CA THR A 491 -26.85 5.46 -8.45
C THR A 491 -25.99 6.55 -7.83
N LEU A 492 -24.66 6.48 -8.01
CA LEU A 492 -23.73 7.50 -7.51
C LEU A 492 -23.85 8.83 -8.27
N ARG A 493 -24.21 8.82 -9.57
CA ARG A 493 -24.50 10.05 -10.32
C ARG A 493 -25.71 10.78 -9.74
N ALA A 494 -26.81 10.04 -9.46
CA ALA A 494 -28.01 10.59 -8.87
C ALA A 494 -27.71 11.19 -7.48
N GLU A 495 -26.95 10.48 -6.65
CA GLU A 495 -26.57 10.96 -5.34
C GLU A 495 -25.63 12.19 -5.39
N LEU A 496 -24.68 12.20 -6.33
CA LEU A 496 -23.82 13.36 -6.57
C LEU A 496 -24.63 14.59 -6.97
N LEU A 497 -25.56 14.45 -7.90
CA LEU A 497 -26.44 15.55 -8.32
C LEU A 497 -27.32 16.07 -7.17
N ALA A 498 -27.81 15.18 -6.31
CA ALA A 498 -28.64 15.55 -5.17
C ALA A 498 -27.88 16.34 -4.09
N ARG A 499 -26.58 16.03 -3.88
CA ARG A 499 -25.76 16.63 -2.83
C ARG A 499 -24.92 17.83 -3.30
N THR A 500 -24.81 18.05 -4.62
CA THR A 500 -23.95 19.11 -5.17
C THR A 500 -24.60 20.47 -5.02
N PRO A 501 -23.81 21.52 -4.66
CA PRO A 501 -24.30 22.89 -4.59
C PRO A 501 -24.94 23.36 -5.91
N LYS A 502 -25.97 24.24 -5.79
CA LYS A 502 -26.79 24.68 -6.94
C LYS A 502 -25.98 25.29 -8.10
N PHE A 503 -24.82 25.87 -7.84
CA PHE A 503 -23.98 26.50 -8.88
C PHE A 503 -23.17 25.47 -9.71
N VAL A 504 -22.88 24.28 -9.17
CA VAL A 504 -22.16 23.20 -9.90
C VAL A 504 -23.12 22.27 -10.62
N ASN A 505 -24.36 22.14 -10.13
CA ASN A 505 -25.36 21.22 -10.63
C ASN A 505 -25.65 21.34 -12.15
N PRO A 506 -25.72 22.55 -12.76
CA PRO A 506 -25.92 22.67 -14.22
C PRO A 506 -24.78 22.08 -15.04
N ILE A 507 -23.54 22.19 -14.57
CA ILE A 507 -22.35 21.63 -15.23
C ILE A 507 -22.42 20.09 -15.19
N LEU A 508 -22.71 19.52 -14.03
CA LEU A 508 -22.85 18.07 -13.87
C LEU A 508 -24.02 17.53 -14.71
N LYS A 509 -25.15 18.23 -14.78
CA LYS A 509 -26.28 17.85 -15.63
C LYS A 509 -25.89 17.80 -17.12
N ARG A 510 -25.07 18.75 -17.59
CA ARG A 510 -24.55 18.73 -18.97
C ARG A 510 -23.60 17.55 -19.21
N ILE A 511 -22.71 17.27 -18.26
CA ILE A 511 -21.79 16.12 -18.36
C ILE A 511 -22.58 14.80 -18.42
N PHE A 512 -23.67 14.68 -17.65
CA PHE A 512 -24.52 13.49 -17.62
C PHE A 512 -25.65 13.50 -18.65
N ALA A 513 -25.77 14.54 -19.50
CA ALA A 513 -26.82 14.62 -20.48
C ALA A 513 -26.86 13.39 -21.41
N GLY A 514 -28.06 12.83 -21.62
CA GLY A 514 -28.28 11.60 -22.40
C GLY A 514 -27.95 10.28 -21.68
N LEU A 515 -27.61 10.33 -20.37
CA LEU A 515 -27.31 9.13 -19.55
C LEU A 515 -28.23 9.02 -18.32
N ILE A 516 -29.08 10.01 -18.10
CA ILE A 516 -30.10 10.04 -17.05
C ILE A 516 -31.42 9.65 -17.72
N GLN A 517 -31.65 8.36 -17.92
CA GLN A 517 -32.96 7.75 -18.19
C GLN A 517 -33.16 6.60 -17.22
#